data_59aec01bd869bff0bfc3b060afb37060
#
_entry.id   59aec01bd869bff0bfc3b060afb37060
#
_cell.length_a   1.000
_cell.length_b   1.000
_cell.length_c   1.000
_cell.angle_alpha   90.00
_cell.angle_beta   90.00
_cell.angle_gamma   90.00
#
_symmetry.space_group_name_H-M   'P 1'
#
loop_
_entity.id
_entity.type
_entity.pdbx_description
1 polymer ?
#
loop_
_entity_poly.entity_id
_entity_poly.type
_entity_poly.pdbx_seq_one_letter_code
_entity_poly.pdbx_strand_id
1 'polypeptide(L)' 'MSGHVREQIRKLLVTGDNRLKQGVSAEKVRETYEQALALARENGLEDTVRPLVEVRLADLDRLAEKQDRGQA' A
#
# COMPACT_ATOMS: atom_id res chain seq x y z
N MET A 1 6.00 22.70 3.77
CA MET A 1 5.59 21.81 4.03
C MET A 1 5.66 20.33 3.76
N SER A 2 6.84 19.84 3.99
CA SER A 2 7.09 18.40 3.87
C SER A 2 6.21 17.58 4.81
N GLY A 3 5.79 18.15 5.97
CA GLY A 3 4.93 17.43 6.89
C GLY A 3 3.57 17.09 6.33
N HIS A 4 3.01 17.96 5.49
CA HIS A 4 1.72 17.73 4.87
C HIS A 4 1.75 16.54 3.91
N VAL A 5 2.78 16.46 3.10
CA VAL A 5 2.92 15.36 2.14
C VAL A 5 3.13 14.03 2.86
N ARG A 6 3.97 14.03 3.89
CA ARG A 6 4.22 12.81 4.67
C ARG A 6 2.94 12.32 5.32
N GLU A 7 2.12 13.23 5.79
CA GLU A 7 0.85 12.87 6.40
C GLU A 7 -0.09 12.23 5.38
N GLN A 8 -0.13 12.77 4.16
CA GLN A 8 -0.95 12.21 3.11
C GLN A 8 -0.49 10.80 2.73
N ILE A 9 0.82 10.61 2.64
CA ILE A 9 1.38 9.29 2.34
C ILE A 9 1.00 8.31 3.44
N ARG A 10 1.15 8.73 4.69
CA ARG A 10 0.79 7.89 5.83
C ARG A 10 -0.67 7.50 5.79
N LYS A 11 -1.55 8.45 5.48
CA LYS A 11 -2.98 8.18 5.39
C LYS A 11 -3.29 7.16 4.30
N LEU A 12 -2.60 7.25 3.17
CA LEU A 12 -2.79 6.28 2.10
C LEU A 12 -2.37 4.88 2.54
N LEU A 13 -1.24 4.77 3.24
CA LEU A 13 -0.79 3.48 3.74
C LEU A 13 -1.78 2.90 4.75
N VAL A 14 -2.24 3.71 5.68
CA VAL A 14 -3.23 3.28 6.67
C VAL A 14 -4.55 2.90 5.98
N THR A 15 -4.97 3.68 4.99
CA THR A 15 -6.19 3.38 4.24
C THR A 15 -6.08 2.03 3.55
N GLY A 16 -4.93 1.76 2.93
CA GLY A 16 -4.71 0.46 2.31
C GLY A 16 -4.76 -0.68 3.32
N ASP A 17 -4.11 -0.48 4.47
CA ASP A 17 -4.12 -1.49 5.52
C ASP A 17 -5.53 -1.76 6.02
N ASN A 18 -6.33 -0.71 6.20
CA ASN A 18 -7.71 -0.86 6.67
C ASN A 18 -8.58 -1.55 5.61
N ARG A 19 -8.40 -1.21 4.34
CA ARG A 19 -9.15 -1.85 3.27
C ARG A 19 -8.84 -3.34 3.20
N LEU A 20 -7.58 -3.68 3.42
CA LEU A 20 -7.19 -5.09 3.45
C LEU A 20 -7.93 -5.83 4.57
N LYS A 21 -8.01 -5.24 5.74
CA LYS A 21 -8.73 -5.83 6.87
C LYS A 21 -10.22 -5.95 6.60
N GLN A 22 -10.77 -5.03 5.83
CA GLN A 22 -12.21 -5.02 5.51
C GLN A 22 -12.57 -5.98 4.39
N GLY A 23 -11.59 -6.64 3.80
CA GLY A 23 -11.86 -7.59 2.73
C GLY A 23 -12.02 -6.96 1.37
N VAL A 24 -11.55 -5.74 1.20
CA VAL A 24 -11.55 -5.08 -0.12
C VAL A 24 -10.60 -5.86 -1.04
N SER A 25 -10.89 -5.88 -2.34
CA SER A 25 -10.10 -6.66 -3.28
C SER A 25 -8.62 -6.26 -3.25
N ALA A 26 -7.75 -7.24 -3.46
CA ALA A 26 -6.31 -7.03 -3.47
C ALA A 26 -5.90 -5.96 -4.49
N GLU A 27 -6.60 -5.92 -5.61
CA GLU A 27 -6.33 -4.96 -6.67
C GLU A 27 -6.49 -3.52 -6.18
N LYS A 28 -7.57 -3.25 -5.46
CA LYS A 28 -7.83 -1.91 -4.94
C LYS A 28 -6.87 -1.56 -3.81
N VAL A 29 -6.53 -2.52 -2.98
CA VAL A 29 -5.55 -2.29 -1.92
C VAL A 29 -4.20 -1.96 -2.54
N ARG A 30 -3.81 -2.69 -3.58
CA ARG A 30 -2.56 -2.43 -4.31
C ARG A 30 -2.54 -1.02 -4.88
N GLU A 31 -3.62 -0.60 -5.49
CA GLU A 31 -3.71 0.76 -6.04
C GLU A 31 -3.46 1.82 -4.96
N THR A 32 -4.03 1.61 -3.79
CA THR A 32 -3.87 2.55 -2.69
C THR A 32 -2.41 2.67 -2.26
N TYR A 33 -1.71 1.53 -2.16
CA TYR A 33 -0.29 1.54 -1.81
C TYR A 33 0.54 2.18 -2.92
N GLU A 34 0.21 1.92 -4.17
CA GLU A 34 0.93 2.50 -5.29
C GLU A 34 0.73 4.01 -5.36
N GLN A 35 -0.44 4.50 -4.98
CA GLN A 35 -0.68 5.93 -4.89
C GLN A 35 0.24 6.58 -3.86
N ALA A 36 0.45 5.92 -2.74
CA ALA A 36 1.35 6.42 -1.72
C ALA A 36 2.78 6.52 -2.27
N LEU A 37 3.22 5.52 -3.02
CA LEU A 37 4.55 5.53 -3.60
C LEU A 37 4.69 6.60 -4.68
N ALA A 38 3.66 6.78 -5.51
CA ALA A 38 3.68 7.82 -6.53
C ALA A 38 3.79 9.21 -5.92
N LEU A 39 3.02 9.45 -4.87
CA LEU A 39 3.08 10.72 -4.16
C LEU A 39 4.46 10.95 -3.55
N ALA A 40 5.05 9.91 -3.00
CA ALA A 40 6.39 9.98 -2.44
C ALA A 40 7.41 10.31 -3.53
N ARG A 41 7.27 9.68 -4.70
CA ARG A 41 8.18 9.92 -5.82
C ARG A 41 8.14 11.36 -6.28
N GLU A 42 6.94 11.94 -6.35
CA GLU A 42 6.77 13.31 -6.78
C GLU A 42 7.37 14.32 -5.80
N ASN A 43 7.58 13.92 -4.57
CA ASN A 43 8.04 14.80 -3.51
C ASN A 43 9.42 14.43 -2.96
N GLY A 44 10.15 13.60 -3.67
CA GLY A 44 11.51 13.24 -3.28
C GLY A 44 11.60 12.35 -2.06
N LEU A 45 10.53 11.64 -1.73
CA LEU A 45 10.48 10.76 -0.57
C LEU A 45 10.45 9.27 -0.96
N GLU A 46 10.72 8.97 -2.22
CA GLU A 46 10.63 7.60 -2.71
C GLU A 46 11.52 6.64 -1.93
N ASP A 47 12.76 7.04 -1.66
CA ASP A 47 13.70 6.17 -0.96
C ASP A 47 13.23 5.83 0.45
N THR A 48 12.53 6.75 1.10
CA THR A 48 12.00 6.55 2.44
C THR A 48 10.75 5.68 2.43
N VAL A 49 9.87 5.89 1.45
CA VAL A 49 8.56 5.26 1.41
C VAL A 49 8.57 3.92 0.69
N ARG A 50 9.45 3.74 -0.30
CA ARG A 50 9.49 2.50 -1.07
C ARG A 50 9.57 1.24 -0.20
N PRO A 51 10.46 1.14 0.80
CA PRO A 51 10.51 -0.08 1.62
C PRO A 51 9.19 -0.36 2.32
N LEU A 52 8.49 0.68 2.75
CA LEU A 52 7.21 0.52 3.43
C LEU A 52 6.14 -0.03 2.50
N VAL A 53 6.15 0.42 1.25
CA VAL A 53 5.19 -0.03 0.26
C VAL A 53 5.55 -1.43 -0.22
N GLU A 54 6.83 -1.71 -0.45
CA GLU A 54 7.24 -3.02 -0.96
C GLU A 54 6.91 -4.15 0.00
N VAL A 55 7.08 -3.92 1.30
CA VAL A 55 6.71 -4.91 2.31
C VAL A 55 5.21 -5.20 2.23
N ARG A 56 4.40 -4.16 2.10
CA ARG A 56 2.96 -4.31 2.02
C ARG A 56 2.51 -5.00 0.74
N LEU A 57 3.14 -4.68 -0.38
CA LEU A 57 2.81 -5.34 -1.64
C LEU A 57 3.19 -6.81 -1.62
N ALA A 58 4.32 -7.15 -1.03
CA ALA A 58 4.73 -8.54 -0.90
C ALA A 58 3.75 -9.33 -0.03
N ASP A 59 3.30 -8.74 1.06
CA ASP A 59 2.30 -9.39 1.91
C ASP A 59 0.98 -9.56 1.19
N LEU A 60 0.59 -8.56 0.40
CA LEU A 60 -0.64 -8.63 -0.37
C LEU A 60 -0.60 -9.75 -1.39
N ASP A 61 0.51 -9.90 -2.10
CA ASP A 61 0.68 -10.96 -3.07
C ASP A 61 0.60 -12.33 -2.40
N ARG A 62 1.20 -12.45 -1.22
CA ARG A 62 1.18 -13.70 -0.47
C ARG A 62 -0.24 -14.07 -0.02
N LEU A 63 -1.00 -13.08 0.42
CA LEU A 63 -2.38 -13.29 0.82
C LEU A 63 -3.26 -13.67 -0.36
N ALA A 64 -3.03 -13.05 -1.52
CA ALA A 64 -3.78 -13.39 -2.72
C ALA A 64 -3.52 -14.83 -3.15
N GLU A 65 -2.28 -15.28 -3.06
CA GLU A 65 -1.94 -16.67 -3.36
C GLU A 65 -2.64 -17.64 -2.43
N LYS A 66 -2.66 -17.32 -1.13
CA LYS A 66 -3.33 -18.17 -0.17
C LYS A 66 -4.82 -18.27 -0.42
N GLN A 67 -5.43 -17.16 -0.81
CA GLN A 67 -6.85 -17.16 -1.09
C GLN A 67 -7.19 -18.02 -2.30
N ASP A 68 -6.36 -17.97 -3.32
CA ASP A 68 -6.54 -18.80 -4.51
C ASP A 68 -6.47 -20.28 -4.14
N ARG A 69 -5.49 -20.65 -3.32
CA ARG A 69 -5.35 -22.04 -2.88
C ARG A 69 -6.52 -22.47 -2.02
N GLY A 70 -7.00 -21.56 -1.18
CA GLY A 70 -8.11 -21.86 -0.29
C GLY A 70 -9.39 -22.16 -1.02
N GLN A 71 -9.52 -21.70 -2.24
CA GLN A 71 -10.72 -21.93 -3.03
C GLN A 71 -10.64 -23.18 -3.89
N ALA A 72 -9.48 -23.72 -4.01
CA ALA A 72 -9.31 -24.95 -4.77
C ALA A 72 -9.78 -26.15 -3.94
#